data_0cbe3b1f753014fd233dda2ab269a33e
#
_entry.id   0cbe3b1f753014fd233dda2ab269a33e
#
_cell.length_a   1.000
_cell.length_b   1.000
_cell.length_c   1.000
_cell.angle_alpha   90.00
_cell.angle_beta   90.00
_cell.angle_gamma   90.00
#
_symmetry.space_group_name_H-M   'P 1'
#
loop_
_entity.id
_entity.type
_entity.pdbx_description
1 polymer ?
#
loop_
_entity_poly.entity_id
_entity_poly.type
_entity_poly.pdbx_seq_one_letter_code
_entity_poly.pdbx_strand_id
1 'polypeptide(L)'
;TYLKGEKIANVKDLYVYNLADLYRRSGDTKNMIKYYLITVEKEQNSLNVQTSLQRFLAEGDYVELQRQLYEKIQEKPDVISYGELLQWSFVQKKEYGKALRQARALDRQFEENGNRVYALADIAYKDEDYDTAIEAYQYIVTNHGRNTSYYLDAKRGLLNSKKAKVTQNYNYTKEDLLSLKAEYVSFLNDMGRNTQTATLMQEFADFEGLYLNELDTAIMILEELRRFGGLQPDMIAKAKLSLGDYYLMSGERWEASLLFSQVDKDFKEGYMGELARYRNAKLSYYAGDFEWAQEQFKILKGATSKLISNDAIDMSVFILDNLGMDTTEVTLQMFAQADLLSFQNKFEEALLKMDSIAIIFPDHSLDDDVLYTKAQIFKKQRKTDEMITMYQTIIEKYPEDIRADNAIFELAELYGESLNEPEKAKVLYEKLFVDYSGSTFAVEARRRFRVLRGDEI
;
A
#
# COMPACT_ATOMS: atom_id res chain seq x y z
N THR A 1 -15.16 -26.96 42.21
CA THR A 1 -13.89 -27.32 42.90
C THR A 1 -13.07 -26.07 43.19
N TYR A 2 -12.83 -25.21 42.20
CA TYR A 2 -12.03 -23.98 42.36
C TYR A 2 -12.62 -23.00 43.39
N LEU A 3 -13.91 -22.66 43.33
CA LEU A 3 -14.58 -21.78 44.31
C LEU A 3 -14.55 -22.34 45.74
N LYS A 4 -14.56 -23.69 45.91
CA LYS A 4 -14.36 -24.34 47.23
C LYS A 4 -12.90 -24.17 47.68
N GLY A 5 -11.93 -24.31 46.76
CA GLY A 5 -10.52 -24.08 47.04
C GLY A 5 -10.23 -22.67 47.53
N GLU A 6 -10.84 -21.63 46.93
CA GLU A 6 -10.72 -20.25 47.38
C GLU A 6 -11.24 -20.04 48.81
N LYS A 7 -12.40 -20.66 49.14
CA LYS A 7 -12.95 -20.58 50.50
C LYS A 7 -12.05 -21.26 51.54
N ILE A 8 -11.43 -22.41 51.19
CA ILE A 8 -10.51 -23.13 52.06
C ILE A 8 -9.20 -22.36 52.25
N ALA A 9 -8.68 -21.77 51.16
CA ALA A 9 -7.46 -20.98 51.20
C ALA A 9 -7.67 -19.56 51.80
N ASN A 10 -8.91 -19.15 52.00
CA ASN A 10 -9.30 -17.81 52.45
C ASN A 10 -8.70 -16.69 51.55
N VAL A 11 -8.54 -16.94 50.24
CA VAL A 11 -8.00 -16.03 49.25
C VAL A 11 -9.03 -15.89 48.13
N LYS A 12 -9.55 -14.69 47.98
CA LYS A 12 -10.49 -14.36 46.92
C LYS A 12 -9.79 -14.28 45.57
N ASP A 13 -10.48 -14.77 44.54
CA ASP A 13 -10.01 -14.75 43.16
C ASP A 13 -8.67 -15.45 42.91
N LEU A 14 -8.37 -16.52 43.64
CA LEU A 14 -7.13 -17.28 43.53
C LEU A 14 -7.02 -18.02 42.19
N TYR A 15 -8.14 -18.51 41.66
CA TYR A 15 -8.21 -19.33 40.44
C TYR A 15 -8.93 -18.65 39.28
N VAL A 16 -8.83 -17.33 39.16
CA VAL A 16 -9.59 -16.57 38.15
C VAL A 16 -9.31 -17.02 36.72
N TYR A 17 -8.05 -17.24 36.38
CA TYR A 17 -7.67 -17.71 35.05
C TYR A 17 -8.21 -19.14 34.76
N ASN A 18 -8.13 -20.02 35.75
CA ASN A 18 -8.66 -21.38 35.64
C ASN A 18 -10.19 -21.38 35.50
N LEU A 19 -10.88 -20.46 36.18
CA LEU A 19 -12.32 -20.30 36.07
C LEU A 19 -12.70 -19.73 34.69
N ALA A 20 -11.94 -18.75 34.15
CA ALA A 20 -12.15 -18.25 32.79
C ALA A 20 -12.03 -19.39 31.76
N ASP A 21 -10.98 -20.22 31.86
CA ASP A 21 -10.80 -21.37 30.96
C ASP A 21 -11.90 -22.43 31.11
N LEU A 22 -12.36 -22.69 32.36
CA LEU A 22 -13.46 -23.61 32.59
C LEU A 22 -14.75 -23.13 31.90
N TYR A 23 -15.11 -21.84 32.07
CA TYR A 23 -16.30 -21.26 31.42
C TYR A 23 -16.14 -21.22 29.88
N ARG A 24 -14.96 -20.97 29.39
CA ARG A 24 -14.64 -21.13 27.97
C ARG A 24 -14.97 -22.50 27.43
N ARG A 25 -14.50 -23.56 28.14
CA ARG A 25 -14.76 -24.96 27.75
C ARG A 25 -16.22 -25.36 27.86
N SER A 26 -16.99 -24.72 28.73
CA SER A 26 -18.42 -24.93 28.85
C SER A 26 -19.30 -24.08 27.88
N GLY A 27 -18.70 -23.21 27.07
CA GLY A 27 -19.42 -22.34 26.16
C GLY A 27 -20.12 -21.17 26.84
N ASP A 28 -19.80 -20.88 28.11
CA ASP A 28 -20.38 -19.74 28.85
C ASP A 28 -19.52 -18.50 28.66
N THR A 29 -19.64 -17.86 27.50
CA THR A 29 -18.89 -16.66 27.09
C THR A 29 -19.04 -15.52 28.09
N LYS A 30 -20.22 -15.31 28.65
CA LYS A 30 -20.49 -14.24 29.61
C LYS A 30 -19.64 -14.38 30.88
N ASN A 31 -19.61 -15.56 31.48
CA ASN A 31 -18.79 -15.81 32.66
C ASN A 31 -17.30 -15.93 32.32
N MET A 32 -16.95 -16.45 31.16
CA MET A 32 -15.56 -16.44 30.66
C MET A 32 -15.01 -15.00 30.64
N ILE A 33 -15.71 -14.06 30.00
CA ILE A 33 -15.34 -12.63 29.94
C ILE A 33 -15.20 -12.06 31.35
N LYS A 34 -16.19 -12.29 32.21
CA LYS A 34 -16.19 -11.80 33.60
C LYS A 34 -14.90 -12.18 34.34
N TYR A 35 -14.49 -13.44 34.25
CA TYR A 35 -13.30 -13.91 34.96
C TYR A 35 -11.99 -13.41 34.28
N TYR A 36 -11.97 -13.26 32.97
CA TYR A 36 -10.84 -12.60 32.31
C TYR A 36 -10.70 -11.12 32.73
N LEU A 37 -11.80 -10.38 32.92
CA LEU A 37 -11.72 -8.99 33.41
C LEU A 37 -11.17 -8.91 34.85
N ILE A 38 -11.47 -9.87 35.72
CA ILE A 38 -10.87 -9.96 37.05
C ILE A 38 -9.37 -10.24 36.92
N THR A 39 -8.94 -11.05 35.96
CA THR A 39 -7.52 -11.30 35.70
C THR A 39 -6.81 -10.02 35.26
N VAL A 40 -7.40 -9.25 34.34
CA VAL A 40 -6.87 -7.96 33.86
C VAL A 40 -6.66 -6.99 35.02
N GLU A 41 -7.61 -6.92 35.94
CA GLU A 41 -7.52 -6.05 37.13
C GLU A 41 -6.36 -6.47 38.05
N LYS A 42 -6.18 -7.76 38.27
CA LYS A 42 -5.12 -8.28 39.15
C LYS A 42 -3.72 -8.11 38.58
N GLU A 43 -3.58 -8.40 37.30
CA GLU A 43 -2.28 -8.36 36.62
C GLU A 43 -1.93 -6.93 36.18
N GLN A 44 -2.89 -6.02 36.17
CA GLN A 44 -2.79 -4.67 35.60
C GLN A 44 -2.23 -4.69 34.17
N ASN A 45 -2.52 -5.77 33.45
CA ASN A 45 -2.06 -6.01 32.09
C ASN A 45 -3.15 -6.74 31.30
N SER A 46 -3.46 -6.24 30.13
CA SER A 46 -4.50 -6.78 29.26
C SER A 46 -3.98 -7.75 28.16
N LEU A 47 -2.66 -7.81 27.90
CA LEU A 47 -2.09 -8.51 26.73
C LEU A 47 -2.41 -10.01 26.69
N ASN A 48 -2.23 -10.74 27.81
CA ASN A 48 -2.52 -12.18 27.88
C ASN A 48 -4.01 -12.46 27.66
N VAL A 49 -4.85 -11.58 28.19
CA VAL A 49 -6.30 -11.67 28.05
C VAL A 49 -6.73 -11.31 26.62
N GLN A 50 -6.15 -10.28 26.00
CA GLN A 50 -6.38 -9.96 24.59
C GLN A 50 -6.10 -11.16 23.68
N THR A 51 -4.94 -11.81 23.84
CA THR A 51 -4.57 -13.00 23.07
C THR A 51 -5.59 -14.13 23.23
N SER A 52 -6.07 -14.35 24.46
CA SER A 52 -7.08 -15.37 24.76
C SER A 52 -8.44 -15.02 24.15
N LEU A 53 -8.88 -13.76 24.29
CA LEU A 53 -10.14 -13.29 23.74
C LEU A 53 -10.14 -13.30 22.22
N GLN A 54 -9.05 -12.87 21.57
CA GLN A 54 -8.91 -12.90 20.11
C GLN A 54 -9.08 -14.32 19.54
N ARG A 55 -8.59 -15.31 20.29
CA ARG A 55 -8.66 -16.70 19.85
C ARG A 55 -10.04 -17.35 20.04
N PHE A 56 -10.84 -16.87 21.00
CA PHE A 56 -12.02 -17.59 21.46
C PHE A 56 -13.32 -16.82 21.33
N LEU A 57 -13.32 -15.50 21.11
CA LEU A 57 -14.52 -14.74 20.89
C LEU A 57 -14.96 -14.83 19.43
N ALA A 58 -16.25 -15.08 19.22
CA ALA A 58 -16.90 -14.85 17.96
C ALA A 58 -17.24 -13.35 17.81
N GLU A 59 -17.54 -12.90 16.60
CA GLU A 59 -17.81 -11.49 16.29
C GLU A 59 -18.94 -10.91 17.16
N GLY A 60 -19.99 -11.67 17.41
CA GLY A 60 -21.12 -11.26 18.26
C GLY A 60 -20.78 -11.10 19.74
N ASP A 61 -19.77 -11.81 20.24
CA ASP A 61 -19.39 -11.81 21.65
C ASP A 61 -18.71 -10.50 22.10
N TYR A 62 -18.17 -9.72 21.17
CA TYR A 62 -17.56 -8.42 21.47
C TYR A 62 -18.57 -7.44 22.08
N VAL A 63 -19.85 -7.55 21.78
CA VAL A 63 -20.91 -6.71 22.37
C VAL A 63 -20.98 -6.94 23.88
N GLU A 64 -20.97 -8.20 24.32
CA GLU A 64 -20.99 -8.55 25.73
C GLU A 64 -19.67 -8.15 26.44
N LEU A 65 -18.52 -8.33 25.77
CA LEU A 65 -17.23 -7.83 26.29
C LEU A 65 -17.26 -6.33 26.54
N GLN A 66 -17.70 -5.55 25.53
CA GLN A 66 -17.78 -4.09 25.63
C GLN A 66 -18.75 -3.65 26.73
N ARG A 67 -19.91 -4.33 26.87
CA ARG A 67 -20.88 -4.06 27.93
C ARG A 67 -20.24 -4.23 29.32
N GLN A 68 -19.59 -5.37 29.57
CA GLN A 68 -18.93 -5.63 30.86
C GLN A 68 -17.77 -4.68 31.13
N LEU A 69 -17.02 -4.29 30.08
CA LEU A 69 -15.92 -3.30 30.21
C LEU A 69 -16.44 -1.91 30.56
N TYR A 70 -17.56 -1.47 29.99
CA TYR A 70 -18.17 -0.20 30.39
C TYR A 70 -18.58 -0.20 31.87
N GLU A 71 -19.17 -1.28 32.36
CA GLU A 71 -19.51 -1.45 33.77
C GLU A 71 -18.26 -1.37 34.66
N LYS A 72 -17.18 -2.07 34.26
CA LYS A 72 -15.92 -2.09 35.01
C LYS A 72 -15.21 -0.73 35.03
N ILE A 73 -15.20 -0.01 33.92
CA ILE A 73 -14.62 1.35 33.83
C ILE A 73 -15.42 2.32 34.75
N GLN A 74 -16.75 2.21 34.81
CA GLN A 74 -17.56 3.02 35.72
C GLN A 74 -17.29 2.70 37.19
N GLU A 75 -17.12 1.41 37.53
CA GLU A 75 -16.81 0.97 38.88
C GLU A 75 -15.40 1.37 39.35
N LYS A 76 -14.42 1.31 38.40
CA LYS A 76 -12.98 1.49 38.68
C LYS A 76 -12.29 2.27 37.55
N PRO A 77 -12.49 3.56 37.47
CA PRO A 77 -11.98 4.40 36.37
C PRO A 77 -10.44 4.48 36.36
N ASP A 78 -9.78 4.24 37.46
CA ASP A 78 -8.31 4.31 37.58
C ASP A 78 -7.59 3.05 37.03
N VAL A 79 -8.32 1.99 36.68
CA VAL A 79 -7.76 0.78 36.09
C VAL A 79 -7.63 0.95 34.60
N ILE A 80 -6.48 1.47 34.14
CA ILE A 80 -6.18 1.76 32.73
C ILE A 80 -6.43 0.54 31.81
N SER A 81 -6.11 -0.67 32.28
CA SER A 81 -6.19 -1.90 31.49
C SER A 81 -7.61 -2.24 31.01
N TYR A 82 -8.66 -1.78 31.70
CA TYR A 82 -10.03 -1.92 31.21
C TYR A 82 -10.30 -1.01 30.00
N GLY A 83 -9.81 0.23 30.06
CA GLY A 83 -9.91 1.16 28.94
C GLY A 83 -9.11 0.71 27.73
N GLU A 84 -7.94 0.14 27.95
CA GLU A 84 -7.11 -0.47 26.90
C GLU A 84 -7.79 -1.64 26.22
N LEU A 85 -8.37 -2.54 27.01
CA LEU A 85 -9.10 -3.68 26.48
C LEU A 85 -10.36 -3.27 25.71
N LEU A 86 -11.03 -2.19 26.14
CA LEU A 86 -12.16 -1.63 25.45
C LEU A 86 -11.72 -1.03 24.08
N GLN A 87 -10.65 -0.25 24.07
CA GLN A 87 -10.06 0.28 22.84
C GLN A 87 -9.69 -0.86 21.87
N TRP A 88 -9.00 -1.87 22.38
CA TRP A 88 -8.61 -3.05 21.61
C TRP A 88 -9.84 -3.76 21.00
N SER A 89 -10.91 -3.91 21.77
CA SER A 89 -12.15 -4.55 21.28
C SER A 89 -12.77 -3.82 20.09
N PHE A 90 -12.70 -2.47 20.06
CA PHE A 90 -13.12 -1.68 18.92
C PHE A 90 -12.21 -1.86 17.70
N VAL A 91 -10.90 -1.95 17.92
CA VAL A 91 -9.93 -2.23 16.84
C VAL A 91 -10.20 -3.60 16.20
N GLN A 92 -10.46 -4.64 17.02
CA GLN A 92 -10.80 -5.98 16.49
C GLN A 92 -12.05 -5.98 15.59
N LYS A 93 -13.01 -5.09 15.88
CA LYS A 93 -14.22 -4.90 15.08
C LYS A 93 -14.07 -3.89 13.94
N LYS A 94 -12.87 -3.35 13.73
CA LYS A 94 -12.61 -2.26 12.79
C LYS A 94 -13.47 -1.00 13.03
N GLU A 95 -13.92 -0.80 14.26
CA GLU A 95 -14.69 0.39 14.69
C GLU A 95 -13.73 1.51 15.13
N TYR A 96 -12.83 1.94 14.21
CA TYR A 96 -11.70 2.83 14.53
C TYR A 96 -12.11 4.17 15.13
N GLY A 97 -13.22 4.75 14.68
CA GLY A 97 -13.74 5.99 15.27
C GLY A 97 -14.14 5.85 16.76
N LYS A 98 -14.66 4.66 17.19
CA LYS A 98 -14.92 4.38 18.61
C LYS A 98 -13.61 4.15 19.36
N ALA A 99 -12.68 3.41 18.77
CA ALA A 99 -11.34 3.20 19.31
C ALA A 99 -10.62 4.54 19.55
N LEU A 100 -10.74 5.50 18.63
CA LEU A 100 -10.15 6.83 18.74
C LEU A 100 -10.73 7.63 19.90
N ARG A 101 -12.07 7.60 20.09
CA ARG A 101 -12.69 8.25 21.24
C ARG A 101 -12.14 7.72 22.56
N GLN A 102 -12.00 6.39 22.67
CA GLN A 102 -11.44 5.74 23.87
C GLN A 102 -9.95 6.08 24.02
N ALA A 103 -9.16 6.03 22.95
CA ALA A 103 -7.75 6.38 22.97
C ALA A 103 -7.50 7.82 23.45
N ARG A 104 -8.29 8.78 22.95
CA ARG A 104 -8.23 10.19 23.39
C ARG A 104 -8.63 10.39 24.86
N ALA A 105 -9.56 9.58 25.37
CA ALA A 105 -9.95 9.62 26.78
C ALA A 105 -8.81 9.15 27.67
N LEU A 106 -8.20 8.01 27.32
CA LEU A 106 -7.05 7.45 28.04
C LEU A 106 -5.81 8.37 27.98
N ASP A 107 -5.50 8.90 26.80
CA ASP A 107 -4.39 9.84 26.60
C ASP A 107 -4.48 11.05 27.52
N ARG A 108 -5.70 11.63 27.65
CA ARG A 108 -5.94 12.77 28.55
C ARG A 108 -5.91 12.40 30.01
N GLN A 109 -6.48 11.25 30.37
CA GLN A 109 -6.60 10.81 31.75
C GLN A 109 -5.23 10.40 32.34
N PHE A 110 -4.38 9.77 31.51
CA PHE A 110 -3.10 9.21 31.95
C PHE A 110 -1.88 9.97 31.40
N GLU A 111 -2.09 11.13 30.76
CA GLU A 111 -1.05 12.01 30.23
C GLU A 111 -0.02 11.30 29.34
N GLU A 112 -0.51 10.47 28.39
CA GLU A 112 0.33 9.61 27.54
C GLU A 112 1.05 10.35 26.38
N ASN A 113 0.87 11.67 26.29
CA ASN A 113 1.51 12.54 25.30
C ASN A 113 1.28 12.12 23.83
N GLY A 114 0.12 11.51 23.54
CA GLY A 114 -0.29 11.12 22.21
C GLY A 114 0.19 9.73 21.75
N ASN A 115 0.96 8.98 22.56
CA ASN A 115 1.51 7.69 22.18
C ASN A 115 0.43 6.70 21.67
N ARG A 116 -0.59 6.49 22.48
CA ARG A 116 -1.70 5.57 22.16
C ARG A 116 -2.49 6.01 20.92
N VAL A 117 -2.71 7.31 20.79
CA VAL A 117 -3.43 7.88 19.64
C VAL A 117 -2.61 7.73 18.37
N TYR A 118 -1.28 7.89 18.45
CA TYR A 118 -0.36 7.68 17.35
C TYR A 118 -0.39 6.22 16.86
N ALA A 119 -0.28 5.26 17.78
CA ALA A 119 -0.35 3.83 17.44
C ALA A 119 -1.68 3.46 16.76
N LEU A 120 -2.80 4.03 17.23
CA LEU A 120 -4.10 3.82 16.61
C LEU A 120 -4.19 4.47 15.21
N ALA A 121 -3.60 5.66 15.04
CA ALA A 121 -3.56 6.33 13.74
C ALA A 121 -2.83 5.49 12.68
N ASP A 122 -1.71 4.87 13.05
CA ASP A 122 -0.96 3.97 12.18
C ASP A 122 -1.77 2.72 11.79
N ILE A 123 -2.54 2.15 12.74
CA ILE A 123 -3.42 1.01 12.47
C ILE A 123 -4.53 1.42 11.50
N ALA A 124 -5.22 2.52 11.77
CA ALA A 124 -6.30 3.02 10.93
C ALA A 124 -5.80 3.35 9.51
N TYR A 125 -4.61 3.96 9.39
CA TYR A 125 -3.98 4.22 8.10
C TYR A 125 -3.71 2.95 7.29
N LYS A 126 -3.17 1.90 7.94
CA LYS A 126 -2.87 0.62 7.29
C LYS A 126 -4.12 -0.14 6.85
N ASP A 127 -5.21 0.03 7.58
CA ASP A 127 -6.51 -0.56 7.27
C ASP A 127 -7.38 0.36 6.38
N GLU A 128 -6.76 1.43 5.82
CA GLU A 128 -7.36 2.38 4.88
C GLU A 128 -8.54 3.21 5.44
N ASP A 129 -8.72 3.22 6.77
CA ASP A 129 -9.63 4.18 7.44
C ASP A 129 -8.91 5.54 7.60
N TYR A 130 -8.75 6.22 6.45
CA TYR A 130 -8.02 7.49 6.40
C TYR A 130 -8.71 8.59 7.18
N ASP A 131 -10.03 8.56 7.32
CA ASP A 131 -10.76 9.55 8.10
C ASP A 131 -10.37 9.49 9.57
N THR A 132 -10.38 8.30 10.17
CA THR A 132 -9.94 8.13 11.55
C THR A 132 -8.44 8.41 11.71
N ALA A 133 -7.60 8.00 10.75
CA ALA A 133 -6.17 8.29 10.77
C ALA A 133 -5.91 9.80 10.77
N ILE A 134 -6.57 10.57 9.89
CA ILE A 134 -6.48 12.04 9.83
C ILE A 134 -6.88 12.66 11.17
N GLU A 135 -8.03 12.25 11.74
CA GLU A 135 -8.48 12.76 13.02
C GLU A 135 -7.51 12.45 14.16
N ALA A 136 -6.93 11.27 14.17
CA ALA A 136 -5.99 10.83 15.20
C ALA A 136 -4.67 11.61 15.13
N TYR A 137 -4.05 11.71 13.96
CA TYR A 137 -2.85 12.51 13.77
C TYR A 137 -3.10 13.99 14.04
N GLN A 138 -4.24 14.53 13.58
CA GLN A 138 -4.60 15.93 13.85
C GLN A 138 -4.76 16.20 15.35
N TYR A 139 -5.32 15.26 16.12
CA TYR A 139 -5.40 15.38 17.58
C TYR A 139 -4.02 15.55 18.21
N ILE A 140 -3.03 14.74 17.81
CA ILE A 140 -1.67 14.83 18.34
C ILE A 140 -1.05 16.19 18.01
N VAL A 141 -1.15 16.60 16.75
CA VAL A 141 -0.60 17.87 16.27
C VAL A 141 -1.21 19.06 17.01
N THR A 142 -2.52 19.04 17.28
CA THR A 142 -3.24 20.18 17.88
C THR A 142 -3.12 20.21 19.40
N ASN A 143 -3.24 19.06 20.07
CA ASN A 143 -3.32 19.00 21.53
C ASN A 143 -1.96 18.88 22.22
N HIS A 144 -1.00 18.19 21.60
CA HIS A 144 0.34 18.00 22.16
C HIS A 144 1.38 18.92 21.49
N GLY A 145 1.18 19.25 20.20
CA GLY A 145 2.06 20.14 19.47
C GLY A 145 3.52 19.65 19.47
N ARG A 146 4.46 20.59 19.49
CA ARG A 146 5.90 20.29 19.49
C ARG A 146 6.43 19.69 20.80
N ASN A 147 5.60 19.59 21.82
CA ASN A 147 6.00 19.04 23.13
C ASN A 147 6.07 17.50 23.12
N THR A 148 5.44 16.84 22.15
CA THR A 148 5.53 15.39 21.99
C THR A 148 6.64 15.00 21.03
N SER A 149 7.31 13.86 21.30
CA SER A 149 8.27 13.24 20.36
C SER A 149 7.62 12.80 19.05
N TYR A 150 6.30 12.60 19.04
CA TYR A 150 5.54 12.16 17.86
C TYR A 150 5.14 13.29 16.90
N TYR A 151 5.47 14.55 17.20
CA TYR A 151 4.95 15.69 16.42
C TYR A 151 5.28 15.62 14.93
N LEU A 152 6.55 15.37 14.58
CA LEU A 152 6.99 15.29 13.18
C LEU A 152 6.33 14.11 12.45
N ASP A 153 6.34 12.94 13.09
CA ASP A 153 5.76 11.72 12.53
C ASP A 153 4.23 11.85 12.41
N ALA A 154 3.56 12.46 13.39
CA ALA A 154 2.12 12.73 13.32
C ALA A 154 1.77 13.71 12.18
N LYS A 155 2.58 14.76 11.98
CA LYS A 155 2.39 15.67 10.84
C LYS A 155 2.58 14.97 9.51
N ARG A 156 3.62 14.13 9.39
CA ARG A 156 3.85 13.32 8.20
C ARG A 156 2.71 12.33 7.96
N GLY A 157 2.29 11.60 9.01
CA GLY A 157 1.16 10.68 8.96
C GLY A 157 -0.15 11.38 8.54
N LEU A 158 -0.39 12.60 9.05
CA LEU A 158 -1.53 13.42 8.64
C LEU A 158 -1.52 13.75 7.15
N LEU A 159 -0.39 14.22 6.61
CA LEU A 159 -0.24 14.54 5.20
C LEU A 159 -0.40 13.30 4.31
N ASN A 160 0.22 12.19 4.73
CA ASN A 160 0.12 10.92 4.00
C ASN A 160 -1.30 10.36 4.02
N SER A 161 -2.03 10.46 5.15
CA SER A 161 -3.42 10.04 5.24
C SER A 161 -4.33 10.91 4.36
N LYS A 162 -4.12 12.23 4.34
CA LYS A 162 -4.85 13.14 3.46
C LYS A 162 -4.56 12.84 1.98
N LYS A 163 -3.29 12.62 1.62
CA LYS A 163 -2.90 12.21 0.28
C LYS A 163 -3.60 10.91 -0.12
N ALA A 164 -3.50 9.87 0.71
CA ALA A 164 -4.12 8.58 0.45
C ALA A 164 -5.63 8.70 0.28
N LYS A 165 -6.33 9.43 1.18
CA LYS A 165 -7.76 9.68 1.08
C LYS A 165 -8.14 10.37 -0.23
N VAL A 166 -7.41 11.41 -0.63
CA VAL A 166 -7.65 12.13 -1.87
C VAL A 166 -7.43 11.24 -3.09
N THR A 167 -6.41 10.38 -3.06
CA THR A 167 -6.01 9.58 -4.23
C THR A 167 -6.65 8.19 -4.30
N GLN A 168 -7.32 7.73 -3.23
CA GLN A 168 -7.86 6.37 -3.08
C GLN A 168 -8.78 5.94 -4.23
N ASN A 169 -9.69 6.82 -4.65
CA ASN A 169 -10.71 6.49 -5.65
C ASN A 169 -10.48 7.18 -7.00
N TYR A 170 -9.29 7.70 -7.24
CA TYR A 170 -8.97 8.47 -8.45
C TYR A 170 -9.95 9.63 -8.75
N ASN A 171 -10.78 10.05 -7.80
CA ASN A 171 -11.84 11.04 -7.97
C ASN A 171 -11.49 12.40 -7.34
N TYR A 172 -10.21 12.79 -7.41
CA TYR A 172 -9.72 14.05 -6.89
C TYR A 172 -9.68 15.14 -7.98
N THR A 173 -9.85 16.37 -7.56
CA THR A 173 -9.73 17.55 -8.41
C THR A 173 -8.30 18.13 -8.33
N LYS A 174 -7.98 19.04 -9.24
CA LYS A 174 -6.71 19.78 -9.17
C LYS A 174 -6.65 20.65 -7.90
N GLU A 175 -7.78 21.18 -7.49
CA GLU A 175 -7.95 21.99 -6.27
C GLU A 175 -7.60 21.18 -5.00
N ASP A 176 -8.02 19.92 -4.93
CA ASP A 176 -7.66 19.03 -3.81
C ASP A 176 -6.15 18.83 -3.71
N LEU A 177 -5.49 18.60 -4.85
CA LEU A 177 -4.04 18.46 -4.91
C LEU A 177 -3.32 19.76 -4.52
N LEU A 178 -3.79 20.91 -5.00
CA LEU A 178 -3.20 22.22 -4.68
C LEU A 178 -3.38 22.55 -3.19
N SER A 179 -4.52 22.19 -2.59
CA SER A 179 -4.74 22.34 -1.15
C SER A 179 -3.74 21.52 -0.35
N LEU A 180 -3.53 20.25 -0.74
CA LEU A 180 -2.55 19.37 -0.10
C LEU A 180 -1.11 19.89 -0.29
N LYS A 181 -0.75 20.38 -1.49
CA LYS A 181 0.53 21.06 -1.76
C LYS A 181 0.77 22.20 -0.79
N ALA A 182 -0.23 23.06 -0.57
CA ALA A 182 -0.12 24.19 0.36
C ALA A 182 0.19 23.73 1.79
N GLU A 183 -0.37 22.59 2.23
CA GLU A 183 -0.06 22.02 3.55
C GLU A 183 1.38 21.49 3.66
N TYR A 184 1.90 20.82 2.60
CA TYR A 184 3.32 20.42 2.55
C TYR A 184 4.25 21.63 2.63
N VAL A 185 3.98 22.66 1.82
CA VAL A 185 4.78 23.89 1.80
C VAL A 185 4.72 24.60 3.15
N SER A 186 3.53 24.75 3.73
CA SER A 186 3.35 25.38 5.05
C SER A 186 4.16 24.65 6.12
N PHE A 187 4.12 23.32 6.10
CA PHE A 187 4.86 22.53 7.09
C PHE A 187 6.38 22.65 6.92
N LEU A 188 6.88 22.57 5.68
CA LEU A 188 8.31 22.72 5.41
C LEU A 188 8.82 24.16 5.71
N ASN A 189 7.99 25.19 5.53
CA ASN A 189 8.31 26.55 5.94
C ASN A 189 8.39 26.69 7.49
N ASP A 190 7.55 25.97 8.19
CA ASP A 190 7.44 26.03 9.66
C ASP A 190 8.56 25.23 10.37
N MET A 191 8.96 24.10 9.81
CA MET A 191 9.96 23.18 10.38
C MET A 191 11.36 23.33 9.76
N GLY A 192 11.45 24.02 8.63
CA GLY A 192 12.66 24.12 7.81
C GLY A 192 12.90 22.88 6.96
N ARG A 193 13.76 23.05 5.96
CA ARG A 193 14.26 21.99 5.10
C ARG A 193 15.60 21.51 5.66
N ASN A 194 15.63 20.35 6.23
CA ASN A 194 16.79 19.81 6.93
C ASN A 194 16.71 18.28 7.07
N THR A 195 17.66 17.66 7.75
CA THR A 195 17.72 16.20 7.91
C THR A 195 16.52 15.60 8.64
N GLN A 196 15.87 16.35 9.55
CA GLN A 196 14.69 15.87 10.27
C GLN A 196 13.44 15.84 9.39
N THR A 197 13.35 16.75 8.41
CA THR A 197 12.25 16.82 7.44
C THR A 197 12.56 16.12 6.12
N ALA A 198 13.71 15.45 5.99
CA ALA A 198 14.16 14.81 4.76
C ALA A 198 13.14 13.80 4.19
N THR A 199 12.55 12.95 5.03
CA THR A 199 11.53 11.99 4.60
C THR A 199 10.30 12.70 4.02
N LEU A 200 9.85 13.78 4.66
CA LEU A 200 8.73 14.57 4.15
C LEU A 200 9.07 15.30 2.85
N MET A 201 10.31 15.79 2.72
CA MET A 201 10.78 16.39 1.45
C MET A 201 10.77 15.38 0.31
N GLN A 202 11.18 14.13 0.56
CA GLN A 202 11.08 13.05 -0.42
C GLN A 202 9.61 12.79 -0.82
N GLU A 203 8.72 12.64 0.16
CA GLU A 203 7.30 12.43 -0.07
C GLU A 203 6.63 13.60 -0.81
N PHE A 204 7.07 14.82 -0.54
CA PHE A 204 6.60 16.02 -1.24
C PHE A 204 7.13 16.09 -2.68
N ALA A 205 8.40 15.73 -2.91
CA ALA A 205 8.93 15.65 -4.27
C ALA A 205 8.19 14.59 -5.10
N ASP A 206 7.91 13.41 -4.50
CA ASP A 206 7.12 12.37 -5.17
C ASP A 206 5.68 12.84 -5.44
N PHE A 207 5.11 13.65 -4.56
CA PHE A 207 3.79 14.26 -4.78
C PHE A 207 3.79 15.28 -5.92
N GLU A 208 4.79 16.16 -5.98
CA GLU A 208 4.96 17.16 -7.06
C GLU A 208 5.18 16.46 -8.43
N GLY A 209 6.06 15.45 -8.47
CA GLY A 209 6.40 14.77 -9.71
C GLY A 209 5.28 13.86 -10.24
N LEU A 210 4.67 13.05 -9.37
CA LEU A 210 3.75 11.99 -9.79
C LEU A 210 2.29 12.46 -9.90
N TYR A 211 1.85 13.41 -9.08
CA TYR A 211 0.44 13.85 -9.04
C TYR A 211 0.22 15.21 -9.69
N LEU A 212 1.15 16.14 -9.52
CA LEU A 212 1.05 17.48 -10.11
C LEU A 212 1.80 17.61 -11.44
N ASN A 213 2.65 16.64 -11.79
CA ASN A 213 3.55 16.66 -12.95
C ASN A 213 4.47 17.89 -12.98
N GLU A 214 4.83 18.41 -11.77
CA GLU A 214 5.73 19.53 -11.56
C GLU A 214 7.17 19.02 -11.39
N LEU A 215 7.73 18.48 -12.49
CA LEU A 215 9.02 17.77 -12.47
C LEU A 215 10.18 18.67 -12.01
N ASP A 216 10.23 19.93 -12.44
CA ASP A 216 11.28 20.86 -12.04
C ASP A 216 11.31 21.10 -10.54
N THR A 217 10.12 21.21 -9.93
CA THR A 217 9.98 21.35 -8.47
C THR A 217 10.42 20.09 -7.76
N ALA A 218 10.03 18.91 -8.22
CA ALA A 218 10.42 17.62 -7.67
C ALA A 218 11.94 17.42 -7.73
N ILE A 219 12.55 17.70 -8.87
CA ILE A 219 14.00 17.67 -9.10
C ILE A 219 14.72 18.62 -8.13
N MET A 220 14.27 19.87 -8.04
CA MET A 220 14.87 20.86 -7.15
C MET A 220 14.86 20.40 -5.69
N ILE A 221 13.74 19.86 -5.20
CA ILE A 221 13.62 19.37 -3.81
C ILE A 221 14.58 18.20 -3.56
N LEU A 222 14.68 17.25 -4.47
CA LEU A 222 15.55 16.08 -4.31
C LEU A 222 17.03 16.44 -4.45
N GLU A 223 17.38 17.40 -5.34
CA GLU A 223 18.72 17.95 -5.46
C GLU A 223 19.16 18.68 -4.18
N GLU A 224 18.25 19.39 -3.51
CA GLU A 224 18.48 19.99 -2.20
C GLU A 224 18.67 18.90 -1.14
N LEU A 225 17.76 17.91 -1.08
CA LEU A 225 17.79 16.84 -0.09
C LEU A 225 19.10 16.05 -0.11
N ARG A 226 19.57 15.63 -1.29
CA ARG A 226 20.80 14.84 -1.40
C ARG A 226 22.08 15.55 -0.97
N ARG A 227 22.03 16.88 -0.80
CA ARG A 227 23.16 17.69 -0.31
C ARG A 227 23.23 17.78 1.21
N PHE A 228 22.21 17.30 1.92
CA PHE A 228 22.24 17.32 3.38
C PHE A 228 23.29 16.33 3.91
N GLY A 229 24.18 16.83 4.76
CA GLY A 229 25.10 15.98 5.49
C GLY A 229 24.40 15.15 6.56
N GLY A 230 24.87 13.91 6.78
CA GLY A 230 24.38 13.08 7.89
C GLY A 230 23.08 12.32 7.61
N LEU A 231 22.57 12.33 6.38
CA LEU A 231 21.46 11.45 6.00
C LEU A 231 21.89 9.98 5.95
N GLN A 232 20.96 9.10 6.27
CA GLN A 232 21.17 7.66 6.12
C GLN A 232 21.40 7.31 4.64
N PRO A 233 22.31 6.38 4.33
CA PRO A 233 22.61 5.97 2.95
C PRO A 233 21.36 5.58 2.15
N ASP A 234 20.41 4.85 2.76
CA ASP A 234 19.16 4.44 2.13
C ASP A 234 18.28 5.62 1.70
N MET A 235 18.27 6.71 2.49
CA MET A 235 17.54 7.92 2.14
C MET A 235 18.16 8.61 0.92
N ILE A 236 19.48 8.66 0.85
CA ILE A 236 20.21 9.22 -0.31
C ILE A 236 19.98 8.35 -1.54
N ALA A 237 20.00 7.02 -1.40
CA ALA A 237 19.72 6.10 -2.50
C ALA A 237 18.29 6.29 -3.03
N LYS A 238 17.30 6.36 -2.13
CA LYS A 238 15.91 6.61 -2.48
C LYS A 238 15.76 7.95 -3.22
N ALA A 239 16.36 9.01 -2.73
CA ALA A 239 16.32 10.32 -3.38
C ALA A 239 16.98 10.28 -4.78
N LYS A 240 18.13 9.59 -4.94
CA LYS A 240 18.77 9.41 -6.25
C LYS A 240 17.90 8.61 -7.22
N LEU A 241 17.19 7.58 -6.74
CA LEU A 241 16.31 6.76 -7.58
C LEU A 241 15.12 7.59 -8.08
N SER A 242 14.42 8.30 -7.19
CA SER A 242 13.32 9.18 -7.61
C SER A 242 13.80 10.32 -8.52
N LEU A 243 14.96 10.91 -8.21
CA LEU A 243 15.56 11.96 -9.04
C LEU A 243 15.89 11.45 -10.44
N GLY A 244 16.43 10.24 -10.56
CA GLY A 244 16.69 9.58 -11.84
C GLY A 244 15.41 9.35 -12.64
N ASP A 245 14.32 8.93 -11.98
CA ASP A 245 13.01 8.78 -12.63
C ASP A 245 12.52 10.13 -13.18
N TYR A 246 12.62 11.22 -12.38
CA TYR A 246 12.17 12.55 -12.83
C TYR A 246 13.03 13.14 -13.92
N TYR A 247 14.34 12.92 -13.92
CA TYR A 247 15.21 13.27 -15.05
C TYR A 247 14.83 12.49 -16.31
N LEU A 248 14.50 11.20 -16.19
CA LEU A 248 14.03 10.42 -17.34
C LEU A 248 12.67 10.95 -17.86
N MET A 249 11.77 11.33 -16.95
CA MET A 249 10.49 11.94 -17.31
C MET A 249 10.66 13.29 -18.00
N SER A 250 11.66 14.09 -17.62
CA SER A 250 11.97 15.36 -18.29
C SER A 250 12.77 15.19 -19.59
N GLY A 251 13.22 13.97 -19.90
CA GLY A 251 13.98 13.65 -21.11
C GLY A 251 15.51 13.58 -20.91
N GLU A 252 16.00 13.82 -19.70
CA GLU A 252 17.41 13.86 -19.35
C GLU A 252 17.93 12.44 -19.01
N ARG A 253 18.03 11.61 -20.06
CA ARG A 253 18.37 10.18 -19.93
C ARG A 253 19.74 9.92 -19.30
N TRP A 254 20.74 10.78 -19.58
CA TRP A 254 22.10 10.58 -19.10
C TRP A 254 22.22 10.84 -17.59
N GLU A 255 21.55 11.85 -17.08
CA GLU A 255 21.43 12.17 -15.67
C GLU A 255 20.75 11.03 -14.91
N ALA A 256 19.69 10.47 -15.47
CA ALA A 256 19.00 9.31 -14.91
C ALA A 256 19.95 8.10 -14.81
N SER A 257 20.64 7.75 -15.90
CA SER A 257 21.58 6.63 -15.95
C SER A 257 22.73 6.80 -14.95
N LEU A 258 23.27 8.02 -14.82
CA LEU A 258 24.33 8.32 -13.85
C LEU A 258 23.88 8.07 -12.43
N LEU A 259 22.66 8.52 -12.05
CA LEU A 259 22.12 8.35 -10.71
C LEU A 259 21.84 6.89 -10.39
N PHE A 260 21.21 6.16 -11.31
CA PHE A 260 20.97 4.72 -11.13
C PHE A 260 22.27 3.94 -11.00
N SER A 261 23.28 4.26 -11.82
CA SER A 261 24.61 3.61 -11.76
C SER A 261 25.35 3.90 -10.44
N GLN A 262 25.17 5.09 -9.87
CA GLN A 262 25.70 5.40 -8.54
C GLN A 262 25.05 4.55 -7.46
N VAL A 263 23.73 4.39 -7.49
CA VAL A 263 23.01 3.58 -6.50
C VAL A 263 23.37 2.10 -6.66
N ASP A 264 23.40 1.56 -7.89
CA ASP A 264 23.82 0.18 -8.15
C ASP A 264 25.24 -0.09 -7.62
N LYS A 265 26.17 0.85 -7.80
CA LYS A 265 27.53 0.74 -7.28
C LYS A 265 27.61 0.76 -5.76
N ASP A 266 26.85 1.68 -5.13
CA ASP A 266 26.88 1.89 -3.68
C ASP A 266 26.13 0.77 -2.91
N PHE A 267 25.14 0.13 -3.54
CA PHE A 267 24.24 -0.89 -2.96
C PHE A 267 24.25 -2.19 -3.78
N LYS A 268 25.41 -2.72 -4.10
CA LYS A 268 25.58 -3.89 -4.99
C LYS A 268 24.69 -5.08 -4.66
N GLU A 269 24.49 -5.34 -3.37
CA GLU A 269 23.69 -6.44 -2.85
C GLU A 269 22.51 -5.85 -2.07
N GLY A 270 21.30 -6.15 -2.50
CA GLY A 270 20.08 -5.70 -1.84
C GLY A 270 19.15 -4.87 -2.71
N TYR A 271 17.97 -4.63 -2.16
CA TYR A 271 16.82 -4.07 -2.89
C TYR A 271 17.14 -2.79 -3.70
N MET A 272 17.85 -1.83 -3.09
CA MET A 272 18.10 -0.53 -3.75
C MET A 272 19.02 -0.68 -4.98
N GLY A 273 20.04 -1.51 -4.89
CA GLY A 273 20.94 -1.78 -6.03
C GLY A 273 20.25 -2.60 -7.12
N GLU A 274 19.47 -3.62 -6.74
CA GLU A 274 18.66 -4.39 -7.68
C GLU A 274 17.66 -3.49 -8.42
N LEU A 275 16.98 -2.58 -7.72
CA LEU A 275 16.06 -1.62 -8.31
C LEU A 275 16.77 -0.63 -9.26
N ALA A 276 17.95 -0.15 -8.87
CA ALA A 276 18.75 0.73 -9.71
C ALA A 276 19.20 0.03 -11.01
N ARG A 277 19.63 -1.23 -10.92
CA ARG A 277 20.02 -2.05 -12.07
C ARG A 277 18.83 -2.32 -12.98
N TYR A 278 17.66 -2.60 -12.41
CA TYR A 278 16.41 -2.76 -13.17
C TYR A 278 16.08 -1.49 -13.97
N ARG A 279 16.16 -0.31 -13.33
CA ARG A 279 15.93 0.98 -14.00
C ARG A 279 16.95 1.27 -15.11
N ASN A 280 18.23 0.95 -14.90
CA ASN A 280 19.24 1.04 -15.95
C ASN A 280 18.96 0.07 -17.12
N ALA A 281 18.52 -1.16 -16.85
CA ALA A 281 18.10 -2.10 -17.88
C ALA A 281 16.90 -1.55 -18.70
N LYS A 282 15.92 -0.92 -18.03
CA LYS A 282 14.82 -0.22 -18.72
C LYS A 282 15.30 0.96 -19.57
N LEU A 283 16.31 1.70 -19.15
CA LEU A 283 16.91 2.75 -19.99
C LEU A 283 17.52 2.19 -21.27
N SER A 284 18.20 1.04 -21.20
CA SER A 284 18.74 0.35 -22.38
C SER A 284 17.63 -0.12 -23.32
N TYR A 285 16.56 -0.68 -22.76
CA TYR A 285 15.36 -1.05 -23.53
C TYR A 285 14.76 0.18 -24.25
N TYR A 286 14.58 1.30 -23.57
CA TYR A 286 14.08 2.56 -24.18
C TYR A 286 15.03 3.12 -25.25
N ALA A 287 16.31 2.82 -25.16
CA ALA A 287 17.31 3.21 -26.16
C ALA A 287 17.32 2.31 -27.41
N GLY A 288 16.59 1.18 -27.37
CA GLY A 288 16.64 0.15 -28.41
C GLY A 288 17.82 -0.81 -28.31
N ASP A 289 18.58 -0.78 -27.20
CA ASP A 289 19.65 -1.73 -26.92
C ASP A 289 19.08 -2.97 -26.21
N PHE A 290 18.33 -3.76 -26.98
CA PHE A 290 17.55 -4.88 -26.48
C PHE A 290 18.44 -6.04 -25.99
N GLU A 291 19.55 -6.31 -26.66
CA GLU A 291 20.48 -7.36 -26.23
C GLU A 291 21.07 -7.06 -24.85
N TRP A 292 21.55 -5.82 -24.65
CA TRP A 292 22.07 -5.42 -23.35
C TRP A 292 20.99 -5.40 -22.27
N ALA A 293 19.81 -4.85 -22.56
CA ALA A 293 18.68 -4.87 -21.64
C ALA A 293 18.33 -6.28 -21.20
N GLN A 294 18.26 -7.22 -22.18
CA GLN A 294 17.98 -8.62 -21.95
C GLN A 294 18.99 -9.32 -21.02
N GLU A 295 20.30 -9.05 -21.21
CA GLU A 295 21.33 -9.61 -20.33
C GLU A 295 21.20 -9.08 -18.90
N GLN A 296 20.86 -7.80 -18.72
CA GLN A 296 20.62 -7.23 -17.39
C GLN A 296 19.37 -7.82 -16.73
N PHE A 297 18.28 -7.99 -17.47
CA PHE A 297 17.07 -8.62 -16.92
C PHE A 297 17.29 -10.10 -16.57
N LYS A 298 18.11 -10.85 -17.35
CA LYS A 298 18.48 -12.22 -16.99
C LYS A 298 19.20 -12.30 -15.63
N ILE A 299 20.11 -11.36 -15.35
CA ILE A 299 20.80 -11.29 -14.05
C ILE A 299 19.77 -11.03 -12.92
N LEU A 300 18.83 -10.14 -13.15
CA LEU A 300 17.81 -9.74 -12.18
C LEU A 300 16.74 -10.80 -11.91
N LYS A 301 16.61 -11.84 -12.75
CA LYS A 301 15.74 -13.00 -12.44
C LYS A 301 16.14 -13.70 -11.14
N GLY A 302 17.42 -13.57 -10.73
CA GLY A 302 17.95 -14.07 -9.46
C GLY A 302 17.93 -13.04 -8.32
N ALA A 303 17.24 -11.91 -8.47
CA ALA A 303 17.18 -10.86 -7.46
C ALA A 303 16.55 -11.36 -6.15
N THR A 304 16.99 -10.81 -5.03
CA THR A 304 16.47 -11.15 -3.69
C THR A 304 15.04 -10.64 -3.50
N SER A 305 14.70 -9.53 -4.14
CA SER A 305 13.33 -9.02 -4.22
C SER A 305 12.52 -9.80 -5.25
N LYS A 306 11.49 -10.50 -4.77
CA LYS A 306 10.56 -11.22 -5.66
C LYS A 306 9.87 -10.28 -6.66
N LEU A 307 9.57 -9.05 -6.25
CA LEU A 307 8.93 -8.06 -7.12
C LEU A 307 9.86 -7.71 -8.30
N ILE A 308 11.12 -7.32 -8.02
CA ILE A 308 12.10 -6.98 -9.06
C ILE A 308 12.40 -8.20 -9.94
N SER A 309 12.48 -9.39 -9.34
CA SER A 309 12.69 -10.64 -10.09
C SER A 309 11.55 -10.90 -11.06
N ASN A 310 10.30 -10.75 -10.64
CA ASN A 310 9.12 -10.92 -11.50
C ASN A 310 9.10 -9.87 -12.61
N ASP A 311 9.28 -8.59 -12.28
CA ASP A 311 9.33 -7.50 -13.27
C ASP A 311 10.44 -7.74 -14.32
N ALA A 312 11.59 -8.28 -13.89
CA ALA A 312 12.69 -8.61 -14.79
C ALA A 312 12.39 -9.83 -15.67
N ILE A 313 11.65 -10.82 -15.13
CA ILE A 313 11.16 -11.95 -15.91
C ILE A 313 10.20 -11.47 -16.99
N ASP A 314 9.22 -10.64 -16.62
CA ASP A 314 8.21 -10.10 -17.53
C ASP A 314 8.86 -9.31 -18.67
N MET A 315 9.77 -8.39 -18.36
CA MET A 315 10.52 -7.63 -19.37
C MET A 315 11.38 -8.51 -20.25
N SER A 316 12.00 -9.53 -19.66
CA SER A 316 12.83 -10.48 -20.42
C SER A 316 12.00 -11.33 -21.38
N VAL A 317 10.83 -11.81 -20.94
CA VAL A 317 9.91 -12.58 -21.79
C VAL A 317 9.37 -11.69 -22.89
N PHE A 318 8.90 -10.49 -22.55
CA PHE A 318 8.41 -9.51 -23.51
C PHE A 318 9.43 -9.18 -24.63
N ILE A 319 10.69 -8.93 -24.26
CA ILE A 319 11.74 -8.65 -25.26
C ILE A 319 11.97 -9.88 -26.13
N LEU A 320 12.07 -11.09 -25.57
CA LEU A 320 12.33 -12.31 -26.32
C LEU A 320 11.21 -12.68 -27.28
N ASP A 321 9.97 -12.53 -26.84
CA ASP A 321 8.79 -12.82 -27.64
C ASP A 321 8.73 -11.94 -28.88
N ASN A 322 9.11 -10.69 -28.73
CA ASN A 322 9.03 -9.69 -29.79
C ASN A 322 10.31 -9.50 -30.62
N LEU A 323 11.48 -10.01 -30.18
CA LEU A 323 12.70 -10.04 -30.98
C LEU A 323 12.74 -11.20 -31.98
N GLY A 324 12.13 -12.33 -31.66
CA GLY A 324 12.23 -13.55 -32.49
C GLY A 324 11.38 -13.54 -33.74
N MET A 325 10.39 -12.67 -33.82
CA MET A 325 9.39 -12.61 -34.88
C MET A 325 9.74 -11.63 -36.02
N ASP A 326 10.59 -10.63 -35.71
CA ASP A 326 10.88 -9.56 -36.66
C ASP A 326 12.37 -9.58 -37.07
N THR A 327 12.63 -9.44 -38.36
CA THR A 327 13.99 -9.43 -38.89
C THR A 327 14.70 -8.10 -38.69
N THR A 328 14.00 -7.06 -38.17
CA THR A 328 14.50 -5.68 -38.18
C THR A 328 14.45 -4.95 -36.84
N GLU A 329 13.91 -5.51 -35.79
CA GLU A 329 13.69 -4.87 -34.46
C GLU A 329 12.94 -3.52 -34.49
N VAL A 330 12.46 -3.07 -35.65
CA VAL A 330 11.85 -1.74 -35.84
C VAL A 330 10.58 -1.61 -35.05
N THR A 331 9.76 -2.66 -35.02
CA THR A 331 8.46 -2.67 -34.34
C THR A 331 8.65 -2.56 -32.84
N LEU A 332 9.56 -3.39 -32.27
CA LEU A 332 9.90 -3.32 -30.84
C LEU A 332 10.52 -1.96 -30.47
N GLN A 333 11.36 -1.38 -31.35
CA GLN A 333 11.91 -0.06 -31.12
C GLN A 333 10.85 1.06 -31.12
N MET A 334 9.86 0.97 -32.01
CA MET A 334 8.72 1.90 -32.00
C MET A 334 7.90 1.75 -30.72
N PHE A 335 7.68 0.53 -30.27
CA PHE A 335 6.98 0.26 -29.02
C PHE A 335 7.75 0.77 -27.81
N ALA A 336 9.05 0.50 -27.69
CA ALA A 336 9.90 1.00 -26.62
C ALA A 336 9.90 2.54 -26.52
N GLN A 337 9.87 3.23 -27.67
CA GLN A 337 9.72 4.69 -27.70
C GLN A 337 8.34 5.15 -27.24
N ALA A 338 7.27 4.42 -27.59
CA ALA A 338 5.91 4.71 -27.12
C ALA A 338 5.76 4.46 -25.62
N ASP A 339 6.36 3.39 -25.10
CA ASP A 339 6.41 3.11 -23.65
C ASP A 339 7.18 4.20 -22.89
N LEU A 340 8.31 4.67 -23.42
CA LEU A 340 9.02 5.84 -22.85
C LEU A 340 8.16 7.09 -22.82
N LEU A 341 7.43 7.41 -23.89
CA LEU A 341 6.50 8.53 -23.92
C LEU A 341 5.39 8.38 -22.88
N SER A 342 4.86 7.17 -22.70
CA SER A 342 3.89 6.86 -21.64
C SER A 342 4.48 7.07 -20.25
N PHE A 343 5.73 6.65 -20.01
CA PHE A 343 6.46 6.90 -18.77
C PHE A 343 6.66 8.39 -18.49
N GLN A 344 6.92 9.18 -19.55
CA GLN A 344 7.05 10.65 -19.51
C GLN A 344 5.72 11.40 -19.38
N ASN A 345 4.59 10.72 -19.21
CA ASN A 345 3.24 11.29 -19.21
C ASN A 345 2.84 12.01 -20.51
N LYS A 346 3.54 11.78 -21.61
CA LYS A 346 3.22 12.28 -22.95
C LYS A 346 2.22 11.36 -23.64
N PHE A 347 1.05 11.23 -23.03
CA PHE A 347 0.07 10.18 -23.35
C PHE A 347 -0.44 10.26 -24.79
N GLU A 348 -0.73 11.45 -25.30
CA GLU A 348 -1.24 11.62 -26.68
C GLU A 348 -0.18 11.17 -27.70
N GLU A 349 1.09 11.55 -27.49
CA GLU A 349 2.18 11.13 -28.37
C GLU A 349 2.41 9.61 -28.30
N ALA A 350 2.30 9.03 -27.09
CA ALA A 350 2.42 7.58 -26.90
C ALA A 350 1.31 6.82 -27.65
N LEU A 351 0.05 7.26 -27.50
CA LEU A 351 -1.10 6.66 -28.19
C LEU A 351 -0.96 6.74 -29.72
N LEU A 352 -0.60 7.92 -30.26
CA LEU A 352 -0.37 8.07 -31.70
C LEU A 352 0.73 7.16 -32.24
N LYS A 353 1.79 6.98 -31.45
CA LYS A 353 2.88 6.08 -31.86
C LYS A 353 2.47 4.62 -31.83
N MET A 354 1.68 4.21 -30.83
CA MET A 354 1.09 2.86 -30.74
C MET A 354 0.11 2.61 -31.89
N ASP A 355 -0.73 3.58 -32.24
CA ASP A 355 -1.62 3.48 -33.42
C ASP A 355 -0.83 3.31 -34.71
N SER A 356 0.32 3.98 -34.82
CA SER A 356 1.20 3.84 -35.99
C SER A 356 1.77 2.42 -36.13
N ILE A 357 2.05 1.71 -35.02
CA ILE A 357 2.51 0.32 -35.05
C ILE A 357 1.44 -0.56 -35.69
N ALA A 358 0.21 -0.50 -35.20
CA ALA A 358 -0.90 -1.31 -35.70
C ALA A 358 -1.22 -1.04 -37.19
N ILE A 359 -0.98 0.20 -37.70
CA ILE A 359 -1.20 0.55 -39.10
C ILE A 359 -0.06 0.04 -39.99
N ILE A 360 1.19 0.18 -39.56
CA ILE A 360 2.36 -0.15 -40.39
C ILE A 360 2.64 -1.67 -40.37
N PHE A 361 2.38 -2.32 -39.23
CA PHE A 361 2.66 -3.74 -38.99
C PHE A 361 1.40 -4.44 -38.47
N PRO A 362 0.38 -4.62 -39.30
CA PRO A 362 -0.85 -5.30 -38.89
C PRO A 362 -0.59 -6.77 -38.55
N ASP A 363 -1.36 -7.34 -37.63
CA ASP A 363 -1.28 -8.72 -37.15
C ASP A 363 0.11 -9.09 -36.61
N HIS A 364 0.72 -8.16 -35.86
CA HIS A 364 2.03 -8.34 -35.22
C HIS A 364 1.89 -8.91 -33.80
N SER A 365 2.92 -9.63 -33.32
CA SER A 365 2.97 -10.16 -31.95
C SER A 365 2.84 -9.10 -30.85
N LEU A 366 3.06 -7.83 -31.13
CA LEU A 366 2.90 -6.69 -30.22
C LEU A 366 1.46 -6.18 -30.09
N ASP A 367 0.48 -6.71 -30.81
CA ASP A 367 -0.86 -6.14 -30.84
C ASP A 367 -1.55 -6.19 -29.48
N ASP A 368 -1.41 -7.27 -28.72
CA ASP A 368 -1.92 -7.41 -27.36
C ASP A 368 -1.16 -6.49 -26.37
N ASP A 369 0.17 -6.36 -26.49
CA ASP A 369 1.00 -5.46 -25.70
C ASP A 369 0.65 -3.99 -25.96
N VAL A 370 0.39 -3.63 -27.22
CA VAL A 370 -0.06 -2.29 -27.63
C VAL A 370 -1.40 -1.96 -26.96
N LEU A 371 -2.37 -2.89 -27.04
CA LEU A 371 -3.69 -2.71 -26.42
C LEU A 371 -3.58 -2.63 -24.89
N TYR A 372 -2.75 -3.47 -24.29
CA TYR A 372 -2.53 -3.47 -22.85
C TYR A 372 -1.90 -2.15 -22.38
N THR A 373 -0.87 -1.66 -23.08
CA THR A 373 -0.23 -0.39 -22.74
C THR A 373 -1.17 0.80 -22.96
N LYS A 374 -2.01 0.79 -23.99
CA LYS A 374 -3.08 1.78 -24.15
C LYS A 374 -4.07 1.76 -22.98
N ALA A 375 -4.46 0.56 -22.52
CA ALA A 375 -5.32 0.42 -21.34
C ALA A 375 -4.67 1.06 -20.09
N GLN A 376 -3.36 0.84 -19.88
CA GLN A 376 -2.62 1.47 -18.77
C GLN A 376 -2.55 3.00 -18.91
N ILE A 377 -2.41 3.53 -20.13
CA ILE A 377 -2.48 4.98 -20.38
C ILE A 377 -3.88 5.52 -20.04
N PHE A 378 -4.95 4.85 -20.49
CA PHE A 378 -6.33 5.27 -20.20
C PHE A 378 -6.63 5.16 -18.69
N LYS A 379 -6.07 4.17 -18.00
CA LYS A 379 -6.13 4.07 -16.53
C LYS A 379 -5.53 5.32 -15.86
N LYS A 380 -4.33 5.76 -16.30
CA LYS A 380 -3.69 7.00 -15.80
C LYS A 380 -4.50 8.25 -16.15
N GLN A 381 -5.14 8.29 -17.32
CA GLN A 381 -6.01 9.39 -17.76
C GLN A 381 -7.43 9.31 -17.18
N ARG A 382 -7.79 8.24 -16.43
CA ARG A 382 -9.14 7.97 -15.89
C ARG A 382 -10.22 7.84 -16.94
N LYS A 383 -9.87 7.40 -18.11
CA LYS A 383 -10.78 7.10 -19.23
C LYS A 383 -11.22 5.63 -19.10
N THR A 384 -12.19 5.41 -18.19
CA THR A 384 -12.60 4.04 -17.79
C THR A 384 -13.20 3.24 -18.94
N ASP A 385 -14.04 3.86 -19.77
CA ASP A 385 -14.70 3.15 -20.88
C ASP A 385 -13.70 2.71 -21.95
N GLU A 386 -12.74 3.57 -22.29
CA GLU A 386 -11.66 3.26 -23.21
C GLU A 386 -10.77 2.13 -22.65
N MET A 387 -10.43 2.18 -21.36
CA MET A 387 -9.66 1.12 -20.71
C MET A 387 -10.38 -0.23 -20.76
N ILE A 388 -11.68 -0.28 -20.42
CA ILE A 388 -12.51 -1.48 -20.51
C ILE A 388 -12.49 -2.04 -21.94
N THR A 389 -12.64 -1.16 -22.93
CA THR A 389 -12.66 -1.55 -24.35
C THR A 389 -11.34 -2.22 -24.75
N MET A 390 -10.19 -1.70 -24.30
CA MET A 390 -8.89 -2.30 -24.60
C MET A 390 -8.76 -3.70 -23.98
N TYR A 391 -9.08 -3.85 -22.69
CA TYR A 391 -9.02 -5.17 -22.04
C TYR A 391 -9.98 -6.18 -22.67
N GLN A 392 -11.21 -5.80 -22.98
CA GLN A 392 -12.16 -6.69 -23.67
C GLN A 392 -11.64 -7.12 -25.04
N THR A 393 -11.02 -6.19 -25.78
CA THR A 393 -10.43 -6.52 -27.09
C THR A 393 -9.31 -7.54 -26.97
N ILE A 394 -8.45 -7.45 -25.95
CA ILE A 394 -7.40 -8.45 -25.68
C ILE A 394 -8.05 -9.80 -25.39
N ILE A 395 -9.02 -9.85 -24.48
CA ILE A 395 -9.68 -11.10 -24.04
C ILE A 395 -10.40 -11.81 -25.20
N GLU A 396 -10.95 -11.05 -26.15
CA GLU A 396 -11.71 -11.58 -27.27
C GLU A 396 -10.84 -11.98 -28.47
N LYS A 397 -9.83 -11.16 -28.81
CA LYS A 397 -9.04 -11.34 -30.04
C LYS A 397 -7.70 -12.05 -29.81
N TYR A 398 -7.14 -11.90 -28.62
CA TYR A 398 -5.80 -12.37 -28.27
C TYR A 398 -5.79 -13.29 -27.03
N PRO A 399 -6.70 -14.29 -26.95
CA PRO A 399 -6.87 -15.10 -25.72
C PRO A 399 -5.67 -16.01 -25.41
N GLU A 400 -4.82 -16.31 -26.39
CA GLU A 400 -3.64 -17.17 -26.21
C GLU A 400 -2.34 -16.37 -25.98
N ASP A 401 -2.42 -15.03 -26.09
CA ASP A 401 -1.26 -14.16 -25.99
C ASP A 401 -0.96 -13.77 -24.52
N ILE A 402 0.25 -13.28 -24.29
CA ILE A 402 0.81 -13.08 -22.94
C ILE A 402 -0.03 -12.13 -22.08
N ARG A 403 -0.71 -11.14 -22.69
CA ARG A 403 -1.49 -10.14 -21.95
C ARG A 403 -2.92 -10.56 -21.63
N ALA A 404 -3.38 -11.72 -22.06
CA ALA A 404 -4.77 -12.14 -21.86
C ALA A 404 -5.13 -12.30 -20.39
N ASP A 405 -4.31 -12.98 -19.61
CA ASP A 405 -4.55 -13.20 -18.17
C ASP A 405 -4.41 -11.92 -17.34
N ASN A 406 -3.45 -11.03 -17.70
CA ASN A 406 -3.33 -9.69 -17.13
C ASN A 406 -4.60 -8.86 -17.36
N ALA A 407 -5.10 -8.84 -18.62
CA ALA A 407 -6.29 -8.08 -18.97
C ALA A 407 -7.54 -8.59 -18.23
N ILE A 408 -7.71 -9.91 -18.10
CA ILE A 408 -8.81 -10.52 -17.35
C ILE A 408 -8.74 -10.11 -15.87
N PHE A 409 -7.55 -10.20 -15.26
CA PHE A 409 -7.37 -9.90 -13.84
C PHE A 409 -7.65 -8.43 -13.54
N GLU A 410 -7.04 -7.50 -14.29
CA GLU A 410 -7.23 -6.06 -14.08
C GLU A 410 -8.67 -5.61 -14.38
N LEU A 411 -9.32 -6.19 -15.39
CA LEU A 411 -10.73 -5.90 -15.66
C LEU A 411 -11.64 -6.43 -14.56
N ALA A 412 -11.32 -7.59 -13.97
CA ALA A 412 -12.06 -8.12 -12.83
C ALA A 412 -11.90 -7.25 -11.58
N GLU A 413 -10.68 -6.77 -11.29
CA GLU A 413 -10.45 -5.81 -10.20
C GLU A 413 -11.25 -4.52 -10.42
N LEU A 414 -11.22 -3.97 -11.61
CA LEU A 414 -11.96 -2.76 -11.96
C LEU A 414 -13.47 -2.91 -11.69
N TYR A 415 -14.07 -4.01 -12.14
CA TYR A 415 -15.48 -4.28 -11.90
C TYR A 415 -15.80 -4.51 -10.42
N GLY A 416 -14.96 -5.24 -9.69
CA GLY A 416 -15.20 -5.58 -8.29
C GLY A 416 -14.97 -4.42 -7.32
N GLU A 417 -13.90 -3.67 -7.53
CA GLU A 417 -13.45 -2.68 -6.55
C GLU A 417 -13.89 -1.25 -6.90
N SER A 418 -13.88 -0.88 -8.19
CA SER A 418 -14.12 0.51 -8.59
C SER A 418 -15.53 0.75 -9.10
N LEU A 419 -16.10 -0.18 -9.87
CA LEU A 419 -17.41 -0.02 -10.50
C LEU A 419 -18.54 -0.65 -9.69
N ASN A 420 -18.22 -1.37 -8.62
CA ASN A 420 -19.18 -2.08 -7.79
C ASN A 420 -20.10 -3.04 -8.58
N GLU A 421 -19.51 -3.77 -9.53
CA GLU A 421 -20.16 -4.77 -10.37
C GLU A 421 -19.65 -6.20 -10.06
N PRO A 422 -19.92 -6.74 -8.84
CA PRO A 422 -19.29 -7.97 -8.35
C PRO A 422 -19.61 -9.19 -9.20
N GLU A 423 -20.76 -9.24 -9.87
CA GLU A 423 -21.12 -10.38 -10.71
C GLU A 423 -20.25 -10.43 -11.98
N LYS A 424 -19.90 -9.29 -12.58
CA LYS A 424 -18.98 -9.26 -13.71
C LYS A 424 -17.56 -9.66 -13.28
N ALA A 425 -17.13 -9.14 -12.13
CA ALA A 425 -15.83 -9.50 -11.56
C ALA A 425 -15.74 -11.01 -11.30
N LYS A 426 -16.79 -11.62 -10.74
CA LYS A 426 -16.86 -13.04 -10.44
C LYS A 426 -16.69 -13.91 -11.69
N VAL A 427 -17.37 -13.57 -12.79
CA VAL A 427 -17.25 -14.28 -14.07
C VAL A 427 -15.83 -14.24 -14.62
N LEU A 428 -15.17 -13.07 -14.55
CA LEU A 428 -13.79 -12.91 -15.03
C LEU A 428 -12.78 -13.66 -14.15
N TYR A 429 -12.93 -13.60 -12.82
CA TYR A 429 -12.07 -14.39 -11.92
C TYR A 429 -12.24 -15.90 -12.17
N GLU A 430 -13.48 -16.38 -12.39
CA GLU A 430 -13.74 -17.79 -12.73
C GLU A 430 -13.05 -18.17 -14.04
N LYS A 431 -13.23 -17.36 -15.09
CA LYS A 431 -12.55 -17.55 -16.37
C LYS A 431 -11.04 -17.66 -16.20
N LEU A 432 -10.44 -16.78 -15.40
CA LEU A 432 -8.99 -16.74 -15.22
C LEU A 432 -8.46 -18.03 -14.58
N PHE A 433 -8.99 -18.49 -13.46
CA PHE A 433 -8.45 -19.69 -12.82
C PHE A 433 -8.87 -21.01 -13.48
N VAL A 434 -9.88 -21.01 -14.35
CA VAL A 434 -10.31 -22.19 -15.13
C VAL A 434 -9.50 -22.29 -16.43
N ASP A 435 -9.52 -21.23 -17.24
CA ASP A 435 -8.94 -21.25 -18.59
C ASP A 435 -7.43 -20.98 -18.56
N TYR A 436 -6.95 -20.19 -17.59
CA TYR A 436 -5.54 -19.79 -17.43
C TYR A 436 -4.94 -20.33 -16.13
N SER A 437 -5.08 -21.63 -15.88
CA SER A 437 -4.64 -22.26 -14.62
C SER A 437 -3.14 -22.14 -14.34
N GLY A 438 -2.32 -21.89 -15.35
CA GLY A 438 -0.88 -21.63 -15.24
C GLY A 438 -0.51 -20.17 -14.97
N SER A 439 -1.48 -19.25 -14.97
CA SER A 439 -1.27 -17.83 -14.68
C SER A 439 -0.83 -17.59 -13.24
N THR A 440 0.05 -16.62 -13.05
CA THR A 440 0.47 -16.15 -11.72
C THR A 440 -0.70 -15.59 -10.91
N PHE A 441 -1.75 -15.13 -11.58
CA PHE A 441 -2.97 -14.58 -10.98
C PHE A 441 -4.01 -15.64 -10.60
N ALA A 442 -3.89 -16.90 -11.06
CA ALA A 442 -4.92 -17.93 -10.91
C ALA A 442 -5.27 -18.21 -9.43
N VAL A 443 -4.28 -18.20 -8.53
CA VAL A 443 -4.50 -18.44 -7.08
C VAL A 443 -5.28 -17.29 -6.46
N GLU A 444 -4.89 -16.05 -6.74
CA GLU A 444 -5.56 -14.87 -6.22
C GLU A 444 -6.96 -14.70 -6.81
N ALA A 445 -7.13 -14.94 -8.11
CA ALA A 445 -8.45 -14.95 -8.76
C ALA A 445 -9.41 -15.94 -8.10
N ARG A 446 -8.94 -17.16 -7.79
CA ARG A 446 -9.75 -18.17 -7.08
C ARG A 446 -10.14 -17.70 -5.69
N ARG A 447 -9.21 -17.05 -4.96
CA ARG A 447 -9.49 -16.50 -3.63
C ARG A 447 -10.56 -15.42 -3.71
N ARG A 448 -10.42 -14.45 -4.62
CA ARG A 448 -11.39 -13.35 -4.82
C ARG A 448 -12.74 -13.84 -5.28
N PHE A 449 -12.78 -14.82 -6.18
CA PHE A 449 -14.03 -15.49 -6.59
C PHE A 449 -14.77 -16.08 -5.39
N ARG A 450 -14.06 -16.79 -4.48
CA ARG A 450 -14.66 -17.39 -3.29
C ARG A 450 -15.22 -16.33 -2.34
N VAL A 451 -14.50 -15.21 -2.13
CA VAL A 451 -14.99 -14.07 -1.35
C VAL A 451 -16.30 -13.53 -1.96
N LEU A 452 -16.31 -13.27 -3.27
CA LEU A 452 -17.48 -12.74 -3.97
C LEU A 452 -18.67 -13.72 -3.99
N ARG A 453 -18.40 -15.02 -3.87
CA ARG A 453 -19.43 -16.07 -3.74
C ARG A 453 -20.00 -16.16 -2.32
N GLY A 454 -19.33 -15.59 -1.31
CA GLY A 454 -19.71 -15.63 0.09
C GLY A 454 -19.18 -16.85 0.86
N ASP A 455 -18.12 -17.48 0.37
CA ASP A 455 -17.47 -18.58 1.07
C ASP A 455 -16.70 -18.07 2.31
N GLU A 456 -16.73 -18.81 3.41
CA GLU A 456 -15.80 -18.61 4.52
C GLU A 456 -14.39 -19.05 4.07
N ILE A 457 -13.41 -18.14 4.18
CA ILE A 457 -12.04 -18.39 3.73
C ILE A 457 -11.12 -18.54 4.93
#